data_687d59250678393009a752386f161753
#
_entry.id   687d59250678393009a752386f161753
#
_cell.length_a   1.000
_cell.length_b   1.000
_cell.length_c   1.000
_cell.angle_alpha   90.00
_cell.angle_beta   90.00
_cell.angle_gamma   90.00
#
_symmetry.space_group_name_H-M   'P 1'
#
loop_
_entity.id
_entity.type
_entity.pdbx_description
1 polymer ?
#
loop_
_entity_poly.entity_id
_entity_poly.type
_entity_poly.pdbx_seq_one_letter_code
_entity_poly.pdbx_strand_id
1 'polypeptide(L)'
;MNNLSLENLDKILDAAKRFSGNDLANKKGILEHRITNFAALNSIDDADELIQKISYDSSLRQKFINLITVNETYFYRELRQLNAIIEYANSLEGYVNILCIPCSSGDEVYSLAILTKAVGIANKVKIIGLDINSDVVDQAKKGIYSKRAVKNLHQKELDVYFTKIEDKFKIKKELLGKIEFKQANLFDPEFLKLGIFDIISSRNMLIYFDEVHRLNAIERFAKILKPNGRLYVGNADLVPYADTYKKVVDTSASYYEKL
;
A
#
# COMPACT_ATOMS: atom_id res chain seq x y z
N MET A 1 20.57 -5.08 -23.30
CA MET A 1 19.55 -4.26 -24.02
C MET A 1 20.11 -2.85 -24.28
N ASN A 2 20.74 -2.64 -25.41
CA ASN A 2 21.13 -1.30 -25.85
C ASN A 2 19.92 -0.67 -26.57
N ASN A 3 19.22 0.26 -25.95
CA ASN A 3 18.00 0.93 -26.37
C ASN A 3 16.77 0.02 -26.50
N LEU A 4 15.96 -0.03 -25.42
CA LEU A 4 14.58 -0.52 -25.51
C LEU A 4 13.81 0.34 -26.51
N SER A 5 13.28 -0.28 -27.59
CA SER A 5 12.31 0.43 -28.42
C SER A 5 11.05 0.73 -27.59
N LEU A 6 10.33 1.80 -27.93
CA LEU A 6 9.07 2.13 -27.27
C LEU A 6 8.06 0.96 -27.30
N GLU A 7 8.03 0.22 -28.41
CA GLU A 7 7.19 -0.98 -28.56
C GLU A 7 7.59 -2.09 -27.58
N ASN A 8 8.87 -2.34 -27.39
CA ASN A 8 9.36 -3.33 -26.45
C ASN A 8 9.08 -2.94 -24.99
N LEU A 9 9.18 -1.65 -24.69
CA LEU A 9 8.82 -1.14 -23.36
C LEU A 9 7.34 -1.35 -23.06
N ASP A 10 6.46 -1.09 -24.04
CA ASP A 10 5.01 -1.34 -23.90
C ASP A 10 4.71 -2.83 -23.59
N LYS A 11 5.31 -3.73 -24.34
CA LYS A 11 5.13 -5.18 -24.09
C LYS A 11 5.56 -5.58 -22.69
N ILE A 12 6.68 -5.04 -22.19
CA ILE A 12 7.18 -5.31 -20.83
C ILE A 12 6.21 -4.75 -19.79
N LEU A 13 5.74 -3.51 -19.96
CA LEU A 13 4.81 -2.88 -19.02
C LEU A 13 3.44 -3.58 -19.01
N ASP A 14 2.95 -4.05 -20.16
CA ASP A 14 1.73 -4.84 -20.25
C ASP A 14 1.88 -6.21 -19.56
N ALA A 15 3.05 -6.85 -19.68
CA ALA A 15 3.33 -8.05 -18.93
C ALA A 15 3.35 -7.79 -17.41
N ALA A 16 3.98 -6.69 -16.97
CA ALA A 16 4.00 -6.28 -15.57
C ALA A 16 2.60 -5.98 -15.03
N LYS A 17 1.75 -5.33 -15.83
CA LYS A 17 0.36 -5.02 -15.48
C LYS A 17 -0.45 -6.28 -15.19
N ARG A 18 -0.26 -7.37 -15.94
CA ARG A 18 -0.94 -8.66 -15.69
C ARG A 18 -0.64 -9.24 -14.31
N PHE A 19 0.54 -8.98 -13.74
CA PHE A 19 0.92 -9.47 -12.41
C PHE A 19 0.52 -8.52 -11.28
N SER A 20 0.65 -7.22 -11.51
CA SER A 20 0.56 -6.21 -10.46
C SER A 20 -0.70 -5.35 -10.51
N GLY A 21 -1.43 -5.37 -11.63
CA GLY A 21 -2.53 -4.44 -11.90
C GLY A 21 -2.08 -3.02 -12.26
N ASN A 22 -0.78 -2.69 -12.12
CA ASN A 22 -0.27 -1.34 -12.31
C ASN A 22 -0.22 -0.98 -13.80
N ASP A 23 -0.98 0.03 -14.20
CA ASP A 23 -0.90 0.68 -15.50
C ASP A 23 0.17 1.78 -15.44
N LEU A 24 1.33 1.49 -16.02
CA LEU A 24 2.50 2.36 -15.97
C LEU A 24 2.78 3.09 -17.30
N ALA A 25 1.82 3.07 -18.22
CA ALA A 25 1.96 3.70 -19.54
C ALA A 25 2.41 5.16 -19.46
N ASN A 26 1.94 5.91 -18.45
CA ASN A 26 2.28 7.33 -18.24
C ASN A 26 3.68 7.55 -17.66
N LYS A 27 4.43 6.48 -17.32
CA LYS A 27 5.74 6.55 -16.64
C LYS A 27 6.88 5.99 -17.47
N LYS A 28 6.66 5.71 -18.74
CA LYS A 28 7.63 5.11 -19.67
C LYS A 28 8.99 5.76 -19.60
N GLY A 29 9.07 7.08 -19.70
CA GLY A 29 10.36 7.79 -19.75
C GLY A 29 11.22 7.62 -18.49
N ILE A 30 10.58 7.45 -17.32
CA ILE A 30 11.31 7.19 -16.06
C ILE A 30 11.68 5.71 -15.94
N LEU A 31 10.83 4.81 -16.43
CA LEU A 31 11.00 3.38 -16.30
C LEU A 31 11.96 2.79 -17.32
N GLU A 32 12.10 3.38 -18.51
CA GLU A 32 12.97 2.90 -19.57
C GLU A 32 14.39 2.64 -19.08
N HIS A 33 15.03 3.65 -18.52
CA HIS A 33 16.40 3.52 -18.00
C HIS A 33 16.51 2.49 -16.86
N ARG A 34 15.51 2.48 -15.96
CA ARG A 34 15.48 1.52 -14.84
C ARG A 34 15.33 0.07 -15.31
N ILE A 35 14.46 -0.16 -16.30
CA ILE A 35 14.22 -1.49 -16.88
C ILE A 35 15.44 -1.95 -17.67
N THR A 36 16.07 -1.06 -18.45
CA THR A 36 17.31 -1.36 -19.19
C THR A 36 18.44 -1.78 -18.24
N ASN A 37 18.63 -1.03 -17.15
CA ASN A 37 19.65 -1.38 -16.16
C ASN A 37 19.32 -2.71 -15.45
N PHE A 38 18.04 -2.95 -15.14
CA PHE A 38 17.60 -4.20 -14.53
C PHE A 38 17.88 -5.40 -15.44
N ALA A 39 17.58 -5.29 -16.74
CA ALA A 39 17.87 -6.34 -17.72
C ALA A 39 19.37 -6.62 -17.80
N ALA A 40 20.20 -5.57 -17.91
CA ALA A 40 21.65 -5.71 -17.95
C ALA A 40 22.22 -6.41 -16.70
N LEU A 41 21.76 -6.03 -15.50
CA LEU A 41 22.18 -6.65 -14.23
C LEU A 41 21.78 -8.12 -14.08
N ASN A 42 20.77 -8.57 -14.83
CA ASN A 42 20.30 -9.94 -14.81
C ASN A 42 20.70 -10.74 -16.07
N SER A 43 21.63 -10.21 -16.90
CA SER A 43 22.10 -10.82 -18.14
C SER A 43 20.93 -11.20 -19.08
N ILE A 44 20.07 -10.20 -19.33
CA ILE A 44 18.90 -10.32 -20.21
C ILE A 44 19.13 -9.44 -21.42
N ASP A 45 19.06 -10.03 -22.62
CA ASP A 45 19.48 -9.35 -23.84
C ASP A 45 18.34 -8.64 -24.58
N ASP A 46 17.12 -9.15 -24.46
CA ASP A 46 15.96 -8.57 -25.15
C ASP A 46 14.67 -8.55 -24.29
N ALA A 47 13.61 -7.95 -24.84
CA ALA A 47 12.34 -7.76 -24.16
C ALA A 47 11.57 -9.08 -23.97
N ASP A 48 11.60 -9.96 -24.95
CA ASP A 48 10.85 -11.23 -24.91
C ASP A 48 11.47 -12.16 -23.87
N GLU A 49 12.80 -12.18 -23.77
CA GLU A 49 13.51 -12.89 -22.70
C GLU A 49 13.15 -12.33 -21.31
N LEU A 50 13.09 -11.01 -21.16
CA LEU A 50 12.68 -10.39 -19.89
C LEU A 50 11.25 -10.81 -19.53
N ILE A 51 10.32 -10.70 -20.47
CA ILE A 51 8.92 -11.09 -20.27
C ILE A 51 8.81 -12.56 -19.90
N GLN A 52 9.53 -13.42 -20.58
CA GLN A 52 9.58 -14.84 -20.29
C GLN A 52 10.10 -15.09 -18.86
N LYS A 53 11.27 -14.54 -18.53
CA LYS A 53 11.89 -14.73 -17.20
C LYS A 53 11.00 -14.24 -16.07
N ILE A 54 10.41 -13.03 -16.15
CA ILE A 54 9.49 -12.54 -15.10
C ILE A 54 8.17 -13.34 -15.05
N SER A 55 7.81 -14.06 -16.10
CA SER A 55 6.61 -14.93 -16.12
C SER A 55 6.83 -16.23 -15.34
N TYR A 56 8.02 -16.81 -15.41
CA TYR A 56 8.30 -18.13 -14.84
C TYR A 56 9.16 -18.09 -13.56
N ASP A 57 10.04 -17.09 -13.39
CA ASP A 57 10.85 -16.91 -12.20
C ASP A 57 10.18 -15.93 -11.24
N SER A 58 9.62 -16.46 -10.16
CA SER A 58 8.94 -15.67 -9.13
C SER A 58 9.88 -14.71 -8.40
N SER A 59 11.15 -15.07 -8.21
CA SER A 59 12.14 -14.22 -7.55
C SER A 59 12.51 -13.03 -8.43
N LEU A 60 12.76 -13.27 -9.73
CA LEU A 60 13.05 -12.20 -10.67
C LEU A 60 11.82 -11.29 -10.87
N ARG A 61 10.63 -11.89 -10.98
CA ARG A 61 9.36 -11.13 -11.02
C ARG A 61 9.20 -10.21 -9.82
N GLN A 62 9.47 -10.69 -8.60
CA GLN A 62 9.38 -9.87 -7.40
C GLN A 62 10.36 -8.69 -7.44
N LYS A 63 11.60 -8.92 -7.85
CA LYS A 63 12.60 -7.84 -8.03
C LYS A 63 12.14 -6.82 -9.08
N PHE A 64 11.53 -7.31 -10.17
CA PHE A 64 10.98 -6.45 -11.20
C PHE A 64 9.79 -5.63 -10.70
N ILE A 65 8.86 -6.23 -9.95
CA ILE A 65 7.75 -5.50 -9.29
C ILE A 65 8.30 -4.44 -8.34
N ASN A 66 9.30 -4.76 -7.53
CA ASN A 66 9.94 -3.78 -6.62
C ASN A 66 10.52 -2.59 -7.38
N LEU A 67 11.09 -2.83 -8.57
CA LEU A 67 11.67 -1.81 -9.42
C LEU A 67 10.64 -0.82 -9.96
N ILE A 68 9.47 -1.32 -10.40
CA ILE A 68 8.48 -0.52 -11.14
C ILE A 68 7.44 0.16 -10.26
N THR A 69 7.29 -0.27 -9.00
CA THR A 69 6.30 0.30 -8.08
C THR A 69 6.71 1.68 -7.57
N VAL A 70 5.71 2.52 -7.30
CA VAL A 70 5.87 3.87 -6.74
C VAL A 70 5.43 3.84 -5.29
N ASN A 71 6.36 4.17 -4.40
CA ASN A 71 6.18 3.96 -2.96
C ASN A 71 6.26 5.27 -2.16
N GLU A 72 5.69 6.37 -2.69
CA GLU A 72 5.70 7.64 -1.97
C GLU A 72 4.71 7.63 -0.80
N THR A 73 5.24 7.78 0.40
CA THR A 73 4.47 7.85 1.64
C THR A 73 5.21 8.69 2.68
N TYR A 74 4.49 9.12 3.72
CA TYR A 74 5.01 9.83 4.88
C TYR A 74 3.99 9.77 6.02
N PHE A 75 4.46 9.95 7.26
CA PHE A 75 3.59 9.98 8.45
C PHE A 75 2.55 11.09 8.34
N TYR A 76 1.31 10.78 8.77
CA TYR A 76 0.17 11.70 8.77
C TYR A 76 -0.19 12.28 7.40
N ARG A 77 0.09 11.52 6.32
CA ARG A 77 -0.45 11.86 4.99
C ARG A 77 -1.97 11.86 5.04
N GLU A 78 -2.59 12.99 4.65
CA GLU A 78 -4.05 13.18 4.67
C GLU A 78 -4.64 12.88 6.07
N LEU A 79 -4.08 13.50 7.13
CA LEU A 79 -4.38 13.23 8.54
C LEU A 79 -5.89 13.24 8.87
N ARG A 80 -6.71 14.05 8.17
CA ARG A 80 -8.17 14.05 8.37
C ARG A 80 -8.79 12.69 8.12
N GLN A 81 -8.36 11.98 7.08
CA GLN A 81 -8.83 10.63 6.79
C GLN A 81 -8.38 9.63 7.86
N LEU A 82 -7.12 9.74 8.33
CA LEU A 82 -6.64 8.88 9.41
C LEU A 82 -7.45 9.07 10.68
N ASN A 83 -7.79 10.32 11.04
CA ASN A 83 -8.65 10.61 12.17
C ASN A 83 -10.05 9.99 12.00
N ALA A 84 -10.66 10.10 10.83
CA ALA A 84 -11.97 9.49 10.55
C ALA A 84 -11.93 7.94 10.66
N ILE A 85 -10.83 7.31 10.24
CA ILE A 85 -10.59 5.88 10.44
C ILE A 85 -10.56 5.55 11.94
N ILE A 86 -9.85 6.34 12.74
CA ILE A 86 -9.73 6.13 14.19
C ILE A 86 -11.06 6.40 14.93
N GLU A 87 -11.80 7.44 14.55
CA GLU A 87 -13.12 7.74 15.10
C GLU A 87 -14.07 6.57 14.86
N TYR A 88 -14.10 6.01 13.63
CA TYR A 88 -14.89 4.84 13.34
C TYR A 88 -14.41 3.61 14.10
N ALA A 89 -13.11 3.34 14.15
CA ALA A 89 -12.57 2.23 14.95
C ALA A 89 -12.90 2.37 16.43
N ASN A 90 -12.96 3.60 16.96
CA ASN A 90 -13.31 3.86 18.35
C ASN A 90 -14.80 3.58 18.63
N SER A 91 -15.69 3.86 17.67
CA SER A 91 -17.14 3.64 17.81
C SER A 91 -17.55 2.17 17.74
N LEU A 92 -16.69 1.28 17.22
CA LEU A 92 -16.95 -0.15 17.13
C LEU A 92 -16.74 -0.84 18.47
N GLU A 93 -17.60 -1.80 18.79
CA GLU A 93 -17.45 -2.67 19.96
C GLU A 93 -16.46 -3.82 19.66
N GLY A 94 -15.81 -4.33 20.72
CA GLY A 94 -14.90 -5.47 20.64
C GLY A 94 -13.60 -5.20 19.87
N TYR A 95 -13.05 -6.25 19.26
CA TYR A 95 -11.81 -6.17 18.50
C TYR A 95 -12.03 -5.64 17.09
N VAL A 96 -11.16 -4.74 16.65
CA VAL A 96 -11.20 -4.08 15.35
C VAL A 96 -9.97 -4.46 14.53
N ASN A 97 -10.20 -4.96 13.31
CA ASN A 97 -9.14 -5.28 12.36
C ASN A 97 -9.10 -4.22 11.25
N ILE A 98 -7.95 -3.58 11.08
CA ILE A 98 -7.69 -2.59 10.03
C ILE A 98 -6.68 -3.19 9.05
N LEU A 99 -6.99 -3.12 7.76
CA LEU A 99 -6.07 -3.43 6.67
C LEU A 99 -5.63 -2.14 6.00
N CYS A 100 -4.31 -1.92 5.91
CA CYS A 100 -3.70 -0.88 5.08
C CYS A 100 -3.09 -1.53 3.84
N ILE A 101 -3.56 -1.18 2.67
CA ILE A 101 -3.08 -1.68 1.38
C ILE A 101 -3.17 -0.60 0.29
N PRO A 102 -2.06 -0.15 -0.32
CA PRO A 102 -0.67 -0.54 -0.05
C PRO A 102 -0.15 0.10 1.24
N CYS A 103 0.69 -0.60 1.97
CA CYS A 103 1.27 -0.02 3.19
C CYS A 103 2.60 0.70 2.95
N SER A 104 3.21 0.51 1.79
CA SER A 104 4.53 1.06 1.47
C SER A 104 5.54 0.81 2.60
N SER A 105 6.33 1.81 2.98
CA SER A 105 7.30 1.75 4.09
C SER A 105 6.65 1.77 5.49
N GLY A 106 5.34 1.63 5.60
CA GLY A 106 4.62 1.48 6.87
C GLY A 106 4.22 2.78 7.56
N ASP A 107 4.48 3.93 6.93
CA ASP A 107 4.21 5.26 7.51
C ASP A 107 2.74 5.43 7.91
N GLU A 108 1.79 4.98 7.07
CA GLU A 108 0.37 5.01 7.38
C GLU A 108 0.00 4.08 8.53
N VAL A 109 0.49 2.84 8.51
CA VAL A 109 0.24 1.83 9.54
C VAL A 109 0.69 2.33 10.90
N TYR A 110 1.90 2.88 10.98
CA TYR A 110 2.42 3.46 12.21
C TYR A 110 1.71 4.75 12.61
N SER A 111 1.28 5.56 11.65
CA SER A 111 0.44 6.75 11.93
C SER A 111 -0.86 6.36 12.61
N LEU A 112 -1.58 5.36 12.07
CA LEU A 112 -2.79 4.83 12.70
C LEU A 112 -2.51 4.24 14.08
N ALA A 113 -1.39 3.52 14.25
CA ALA A 113 -1.02 2.95 15.54
C ALA A 113 -0.73 4.03 16.60
N ILE A 114 -0.07 5.12 16.25
CA ILE A 114 0.14 6.27 17.14
C ILE A 114 -1.21 6.89 17.52
N LEU A 115 -2.09 7.10 16.54
CA LEU A 115 -3.42 7.67 16.78
C LEU A 115 -4.29 6.75 17.65
N THR A 116 -4.24 5.41 17.49
CA THR A 116 -4.97 4.48 18.38
C THR A 116 -4.50 4.57 19.82
N LYS A 117 -3.18 4.81 20.03
CA LYS A 117 -2.64 5.05 21.38
C LYS A 117 -3.13 6.36 21.95
N ALA A 118 -3.16 7.43 21.15
CA ALA A 118 -3.59 8.76 21.58
C ALA A 118 -5.05 8.76 22.09
N VAL A 119 -5.94 7.96 21.46
CA VAL A 119 -7.35 7.83 21.88
C VAL A 119 -7.64 6.65 22.80
N GLY A 120 -6.61 5.88 23.23
CA GLY A 120 -6.74 4.82 24.22
C GLY A 120 -7.30 3.49 23.71
N ILE A 121 -7.39 3.26 22.40
CA ILE A 121 -8.00 2.03 21.82
C ILE A 121 -6.97 1.03 21.27
N ALA A 122 -5.68 1.25 21.45
CA ALA A 122 -4.63 0.41 20.86
C ALA A 122 -4.74 -1.08 21.24
N ASN A 123 -5.31 -1.41 22.40
CA ASN A 123 -5.44 -2.79 22.86
C ASN A 123 -6.53 -3.57 22.11
N LYS A 124 -7.54 -2.88 21.56
CA LYS A 124 -8.62 -3.52 20.79
C LYS A 124 -8.38 -3.47 19.27
N VAL A 125 -7.37 -2.76 18.78
CA VAL A 125 -7.11 -2.61 17.34
C VAL A 125 -5.92 -3.46 16.91
N LYS A 126 -6.09 -4.23 15.83
CA LYS A 126 -5.02 -4.87 15.08
C LYS A 126 -4.92 -4.21 13.71
N ILE A 127 -3.71 -3.80 13.31
CA ILE A 127 -3.43 -3.20 12.01
C ILE A 127 -2.54 -4.13 11.21
N ILE A 128 -2.97 -4.48 9.99
CA ILE A 128 -2.17 -5.26 9.04
C ILE A 128 -1.82 -4.36 7.88
N GLY A 129 -0.52 -4.21 7.61
CA GLY A 129 0.00 -3.53 6.43
C GLY A 129 0.36 -4.55 5.36
N LEU A 130 -0.17 -4.37 4.15
CA LEU A 130 0.16 -5.17 2.97
C LEU A 130 0.74 -4.30 1.87
N ASP A 131 1.76 -4.84 1.20
CA ASP A 131 2.27 -4.26 -0.04
C ASP A 131 2.74 -5.37 -0.98
N ILE A 132 2.67 -5.13 -2.28
CA ILE A 132 3.20 -6.03 -3.29
C ILE A 132 4.73 -5.95 -3.38
N ASN A 133 5.32 -4.80 -2.99
CA ASN A 133 6.75 -4.54 -3.00
C ASN A 133 7.39 -5.05 -1.71
N SER A 134 8.21 -6.10 -1.82
CA SER A 134 8.89 -6.72 -0.67
C SER A 134 9.90 -5.79 0.01
N ASP A 135 10.58 -4.91 -0.74
CA ASP A 135 11.62 -4.04 -0.18
C ASP A 135 11.02 -3.01 0.77
N VAL A 136 9.86 -2.44 0.42
CA VAL A 136 9.19 -1.47 1.30
C VAL A 136 8.54 -2.14 2.51
N VAL A 137 8.05 -3.38 2.37
CA VAL A 137 7.59 -4.18 3.51
C VAL A 137 8.73 -4.44 4.50
N ASP A 138 9.92 -4.76 3.99
CA ASP A 138 11.09 -4.94 4.84
C ASP A 138 11.56 -3.63 5.48
N GLN A 139 11.43 -2.51 4.77
CA GLN A 139 11.64 -1.18 5.34
C GLN A 139 10.63 -0.88 6.46
N ALA A 140 9.35 -1.17 6.25
CA ALA A 140 8.30 -1.04 7.27
C ALA A 140 8.61 -1.89 8.52
N LYS A 141 9.05 -3.14 8.31
CA LYS A 141 9.48 -4.02 9.41
C LYS A 141 10.71 -3.49 10.15
N LYS A 142 11.66 -2.84 9.48
CA LYS A 142 12.81 -2.17 10.12
C LYS A 142 12.35 -0.98 10.95
N GLY A 143 11.41 -0.17 10.43
CA GLY A 143 10.85 0.99 11.13
C GLY A 143 11.84 2.14 11.31
N ILE A 144 12.70 2.38 10.32
CA ILE A 144 13.71 3.45 10.33
C ILE A 144 13.37 4.45 9.23
N TYR A 145 13.19 5.71 9.61
CA TYR A 145 12.64 6.75 8.77
C TYR A 145 13.55 7.96 8.64
N SER A 146 13.48 8.62 7.48
CA SER A 146 14.17 9.89 7.24
C SER A 146 13.43 11.05 7.91
N LYS A 147 14.11 12.18 8.07
CA LYS A 147 13.48 13.45 8.51
C LYS A 147 12.30 13.88 7.63
N ARG A 148 12.38 13.60 6.31
CA ARG A 148 11.28 13.90 5.37
C ARG A 148 10.04 13.05 5.67
N ALA A 149 10.19 11.78 5.99
CA ALA A 149 9.07 10.89 6.29
C ALA A 149 8.29 11.33 7.52
N VAL A 150 8.98 11.80 8.56
CA VAL A 150 8.38 12.20 9.86
C VAL A 150 8.02 13.67 9.97
N LYS A 151 8.10 14.45 8.89
CA LYS A 151 7.96 15.91 8.87
C LYS A 151 6.64 16.45 9.42
N ASN A 152 5.57 15.66 9.38
CA ASN A 152 4.24 16.05 9.84
C ASN A 152 3.96 15.62 11.29
N LEU A 153 4.86 14.88 11.93
CA LEU A 153 4.74 14.53 13.36
C LEU A 153 5.13 15.73 14.23
N HIS A 154 4.42 15.89 15.34
CA HIS A 154 4.79 16.89 16.34
C HIS A 154 6.04 16.44 17.12
N GLN A 155 6.80 17.40 17.65
CA GLN A 155 8.01 17.07 18.41
C GLN A 155 7.72 16.13 19.58
N LYS A 156 6.62 16.31 20.29
CA LYS A 156 6.19 15.43 21.37
C LYS A 156 6.01 13.96 20.93
N GLU A 157 5.47 13.74 19.74
CA GLU A 157 5.27 12.40 19.19
C GLU A 157 6.62 11.77 18.79
N LEU A 158 7.52 12.57 18.22
CA LEU A 158 8.89 12.13 17.93
C LEU A 158 9.63 11.70 19.21
N ASP A 159 9.54 12.48 20.26
CA ASP A 159 10.20 12.19 21.54
C ASP A 159 9.62 10.91 22.20
N VAL A 160 8.33 10.72 22.12
CA VAL A 160 7.63 9.56 22.71
C VAL A 160 7.85 8.31 21.87
N TYR A 161 7.55 8.35 20.57
CA TYR A 161 7.42 7.15 19.74
C TYR A 161 8.67 6.82 18.93
N PHE A 162 9.69 7.67 18.91
CA PHE A 162 10.89 7.42 18.12
C PHE A 162 12.17 7.54 18.96
N THR A 163 13.19 6.82 18.52
CA THR A 163 14.57 7.01 18.94
C THR A 163 15.33 7.63 17.78
N LYS A 164 16.00 8.76 18.00
CA LYS A 164 16.86 9.38 17.00
C LYS A 164 18.14 8.55 16.87
N ILE A 165 18.47 8.15 15.64
CA ILE A 165 19.68 7.45 15.26
C ILE A 165 20.34 8.26 14.16
N GLU A 166 21.40 8.99 14.49
CA GLU A 166 22.07 9.93 13.58
C GLU A 166 21.08 10.93 12.97
N ASP A 167 20.89 10.88 11.65
CA ASP A 167 19.96 11.69 10.88
C ASP A 167 18.57 11.06 10.67
N LYS A 168 18.33 9.87 11.26
CA LYS A 168 17.12 9.06 11.11
C LYS A 168 16.36 8.88 12.41
N PHE A 169 15.15 8.35 12.29
CA PHE A 169 14.22 8.11 13.39
C PHE A 169 13.77 6.65 13.37
N LYS A 170 14.04 5.90 14.42
CA LYS A 170 13.59 4.51 14.59
C LYS A 170 12.38 4.49 15.47
N ILE A 171 11.28 3.91 14.98
CA ILE A 171 10.03 3.82 15.74
C ILE A 171 10.14 2.79 16.87
N LYS A 172 9.62 3.13 18.03
CA LYS A 172 9.57 2.28 19.23
C LYS A 172 8.30 1.40 19.14
N LYS A 173 8.40 0.27 18.43
CA LYS A 173 7.25 -0.61 18.12
C LYS A 173 6.60 -1.18 19.37
N GLU A 174 7.37 -1.39 20.42
CA GLU A 174 6.92 -1.89 21.72
C GLU A 174 5.91 -0.97 22.42
N LEU A 175 5.85 0.29 22.03
CA LEU A 175 4.88 1.27 22.55
C LEU A 175 3.55 1.24 21.81
N LEU A 176 3.52 0.61 20.64
CA LEU A 176 2.36 0.59 19.75
C LEU A 176 1.52 -0.69 19.97
N GLY A 177 0.32 -0.71 19.42
CA GLY A 177 -0.56 -1.86 19.49
C GLY A 177 -0.12 -3.02 18.59
N LYS A 178 -1.05 -3.90 18.25
CA LYS A 178 -0.80 -5.07 17.39
C LYS A 178 -0.64 -4.64 15.92
N ILE A 179 0.58 -4.75 15.39
CA ILE A 179 0.92 -4.40 14.01
C ILE A 179 1.56 -5.62 13.34
N GLU A 180 1.18 -5.87 12.10
CA GLU A 180 1.75 -6.93 11.28
C GLU A 180 2.02 -6.39 9.86
N PHE A 181 3.16 -6.73 9.25
CA PHE A 181 3.48 -6.39 7.86
C PHE A 181 3.69 -7.66 7.04
N LYS A 182 3.00 -7.75 5.91
CA LYS A 182 3.10 -8.87 4.97
C LYS A 182 3.31 -8.38 3.55
N GLN A 183 4.15 -9.07 2.81
CA GLN A 183 4.19 -8.95 1.36
C GLN A 183 3.04 -9.78 0.80
N ALA A 184 2.20 -9.17 -0.02
CA ALA A 184 1.11 -9.86 -0.72
C ALA A 184 0.68 -9.07 -1.96
N ASN A 185 0.23 -9.81 -2.96
CA ASN A 185 -0.41 -9.25 -4.13
C ASN A 185 -1.93 -9.28 -3.95
N LEU A 186 -2.57 -8.13 -4.13
CA LEU A 186 -4.04 -7.99 -4.06
C LEU A 186 -4.77 -8.99 -4.98
N PHE A 187 -4.20 -9.29 -6.15
CA PHE A 187 -4.84 -10.13 -7.16
C PHE A 187 -4.59 -11.64 -6.96
N ASP A 188 -3.71 -12.03 -6.05
CA ASP A 188 -3.47 -13.43 -5.76
C ASP A 188 -4.65 -14.05 -4.97
N PRO A 189 -4.94 -15.37 -5.15
CA PRO A 189 -5.97 -16.05 -4.36
C PRO A 189 -5.76 -15.99 -2.85
N GLU A 190 -4.50 -15.97 -2.40
CA GLU A 190 -4.12 -15.93 -0.99
C GLU A 190 -4.56 -14.64 -0.29
N PHE A 191 -4.75 -13.54 -1.03
CA PHE A 191 -5.29 -12.29 -0.49
C PHE A 191 -6.65 -12.52 0.20
N LEU A 192 -7.53 -13.34 -0.38
CA LEU A 192 -8.87 -13.61 0.17
C LEU A 192 -8.84 -14.47 1.43
N LYS A 193 -7.68 -15.04 1.80
CA LYS A 193 -7.49 -15.85 3.01
C LYS A 193 -6.90 -15.06 4.19
N LEU A 194 -6.70 -13.77 4.05
CA LEU A 194 -6.10 -12.90 5.07
C LEU A 194 -6.97 -12.73 6.33
N GLY A 195 -8.25 -13.05 6.23
CA GLY A 195 -9.24 -12.84 7.28
C GLY A 195 -10.27 -11.77 6.91
N ILE A 196 -11.04 -11.34 7.90
CA ILE A 196 -12.12 -10.36 7.72
C ILE A 196 -11.79 -9.08 8.48
N PHE A 197 -12.03 -7.94 7.85
CA PHE A 197 -11.67 -6.62 8.36
C PHE A 197 -12.90 -5.74 8.62
N ASP A 198 -12.79 -4.89 9.61
CA ASP A 198 -13.78 -3.84 9.91
C ASP A 198 -13.52 -2.61 9.02
N ILE A 199 -12.25 -2.36 8.75
CA ILE A 199 -11.78 -1.20 7.99
C ILE A 199 -10.71 -1.63 6.99
N ILE A 200 -10.84 -1.16 5.75
CA ILE A 200 -9.77 -1.22 4.75
C ILE A 200 -9.39 0.21 4.39
N SER A 201 -8.11 0.53 4.55
CA SER A 201 -7.49 1.75 4.06
C SER A 201 -6.70 1.43 2.81
N SER A 202 -7.26 1.77 1.63
CA SER A 202 -6.61 1.59 0.33
C SER A 202 -6.37 2.96 -0.30
N ARG A 203 -5.31 3.64 0.15
CA ARG A 203 -5.05 5.03 -0.21
C ARG A 203 -3.91 5.16 -1.21
N ASN A 204 -4.16 5.96 -2.26
CA ASN A 204 -3.19 6.28 -3.31
C ASN A 204 -2.66 5.03 -4.05
N MET A 205 -3.52 4.03 -4.26
CA MET A 205 -3.22 2.82 -5.02
C MET A 205 -4.04 2.73 -6.31
N LEU A 206 -5.34 2.98 -6.24
CA LEU A 206 -6.25 2.82 -7.37
C LEU A 206 -5.90 3.76 -8.54
N ILE A 207 -5.22 4.87 -8.27
CA ILE A 207 -4.68 5.78 -9.31
C ILE A 207 -3.71 5.10 -10.29
N TYR A 208 -3.10 3.98 -9.90
CA TYR A 208 -2.17 3.22 -10.74
C TYR A 208 -2.87 2.11 -11.54
N PHE A 209 -4.15 1.84 -11.30
CA PHE A 209 -4.90 0.78 -11.95
C PHE A 209 -5.75 1.32 -13.10
N ASP A 210 -5.92 0.51 -14.14
CA ASP A 210 -6.97 0.76 -15.11
C ASP A 210 -8.36 0.44 -14.52
N GLU A 211 -9.42 0.71 -15.26
CA GLU A 211 -10.79 0.55 -14.78
C GLU A 211 -11.12 -0.89 -14.40
N VAL A 212 -10.65 -1.87 -15.17
CA VAL A 212 -10.86 -3.31 -14.91
C VAL A 212 -10.20 -3.74 -13.61
N HIS A 213 -8.95 -3.33 -13.40
CA HIS A 213 -8.23 -3.67 -12.17
C HIS A 213 -8.77 -2.90 -10.96
N ARG A 214 -9.26 -1.64 -11.13
CA ARG A 214 -9.95 -0.92 -10.05
C ARG A 214 -11.20 -1.65 -9.60
N LEU A 215 -12.05 -2.08 -10.55
CA LEU A 215 -13.27 -2.81 -10.23
C LEU A 215 -12.95 -4.14 -9.52
N ASN A 216 -12.01 -4.92 -10.05
CA ASN A 216 -11.57 -6.16 -9.43
C ASN A 216 -11.02 -5.90 -8.00
N ALA A 217 -10.24 -4.84 -7.80
CA ALA A 217 -9.69 -4.50 -6.50
C ALA A 217 -10.79 -4.24 -5.46
N ILE A 218 -11.78 -3.39 -5.77
CA ILE A 218 -12.86 -3.06 -4.82
C ILE A 218 -13.79 -4.25 -4.57
N GLU A 219 -14.04 -5.11 -5.55
CA GLU A 219 -14.79 -6.36 -5.37
C GLU A 219 -14.03 -7.34 -4.45
N ARG A 220 -12.71 -7.43 -4.58
CA ARG A 220 -11.89 -8.25 -3.69
C ARG A 220 -11.87 -7.70 -2.27
N PHE A 221 -11.82 -6.39 -2.09
CA PHE A 221 -11.99 -5.76 -0.78
C PHE A 221 -13.34 -6.08 -0.16
N ALA A 222 -14.43 -6.06 -0.93
CA ALA A 222 -15.75 -6.41 -0.44
C ALA A 222 -15.80 -7.84 0.14
N LYS A 223 -15.04 -8.80 -0.45
CA LYS A 223 -15.02 -10.19 0.03
C LYS A 223 -14.39 -10.37 1.41
N ILE A 224 -13.50 -9.47 1.80
CA ILE A 224 -12.78 -9.52 3.09
C ILE A 224 -13.19 -8.40 4.06
N LEU A 225 -14.13 -7.54 3.67
CA LEU A 225 -14.70 -6.50 4.51
C LEU A 225 -15.99 -7.01 5.16
N LYS A 226 -16.19 -6.74 6.46
CA LYS A 226 -17.44 -7.05 7.16
C LYS A 226 -18.63 -6.32 6.54
N PRO A 227 -19.88 -6.81 6.71
CA PRO A 227 -21.08 -5.99 6.48
C PRO A 227 -20.98 -4.68 7.28
N ASN A 228 -21.37 -3.55 6.71
CA ASN A 228 -21.20 -2.19 7.25
C ASN A 228 -19.73 -1.78 7.48
N GLY A 229 -18.75 -2.61 7.10
CA GLY A 229 -17.34 -2.25 7.15
C GLY A 229 -17.03 -1.12 6.16
N ARG A 230 -15.97 -0.35 6.44
CA ARG A 230 -15.63 0.84 5.67
C ARG A 230 -14.35 0.70 4.87
N LEU A 231 -14.43 1.07 3.60
CA LEU A 231 -13.29 1.23 2.70
C LEU A 231 -12.97 2.74 2.58
N TYR A 232 -11.78 3.14 3.00
CA TYR A 232 -11.23 4.47 2.80
C TYR A 232 -10.23 4.46 1.65
N VAL A 233 -10.32 5.44 0.76
CA VAL A 233 -9.43 5.60 -0.40
C VAL A 233 -8.78 6.98 -0.38
N GLY A 234 -7.63 7.14 -1.05
CA GLY A 234 -6.96 8.43 -1.13
C GLY A 234 -7.75 9.45 -1.95
N ASN A 235 -7.47 10.73 -1.74
CA ASN A 235 -8.21 11.82 -2.39
C ASN A 235 -8.11 11.81 -3.92
N ALA A 236 -7.05 11.24 -4.49
CA ALA A 236 -6.84 11.12 -5.92
C ALA A 236 -7.34 9.79 -6.49
N ASP A 237 -7.75 8.84 -5.64
CA ASP A 237 -8.20 7.53 -6.10
C ASP A 237 -9.59 7.62 -6.74
N LEU A 238 -9.74 6.96 -7.88
CA LEU A 238 -11.01 6.82 -8.59
C LEU A 238 -11.60 5.45 -8.29
N VAL A 239 -12.74 5.43 -7.60
CA VAL A 239 -13.48 4.21 -7.29
C VAL A 239 -14.60 4.04 -8.30
N PRO A 240 -14.61 2.96 -9.10
CA PRO A 240 -15.71 2.66 -10.02
C PRO A 240 -16.99 2.34 -9.24
N TYR A 241 -18.12 2.47 -9.91
CA TYR A 241 -19.39 2.06 -9.35
C TYR A 241 -19.40 0.54 -9.09
N ALA A 242 -19.89 0.14 -7.93
CA ALA A 242 -20.13 -1.26 -7.58
C ALA A 242 -21.31 -1.34 -6.61
N ASP A 243 -22.27 -2.23 -6.89
CA ASP A 243 -23.49 -2.41 -6.08
C ASP A 243 -23.22 -2.87 -4.65
N THR A 244 -22.01 -3.38 -4.39
CA THR A 244 -21.55 -3.84 -3.06
C THR A 244 -21.24 -2.71 -2.09
N TYR A 245 -21.21 -1.46 -2.56
CA TYR A 245 -20.83 -0.32 -1.75
C TYR A 245 -21.78 0.85 -1.86
N LYS A 246 -22.00 1.52 -0.76
CA LYS A 246 -22.61 2.84 -0.68
C LYS A 246 -21.54 3.88 -0.39
N LYS A 247 -21.37 4.87 -1.27
CA LYS A 247 -20.50 6.01 -0.99
C LYS A 247 -21.18 6.91 0.04
N VAL A 248 -20.46 7.19 1.12
CA VAL A 248 -20.89 8.15 2.14
C VAL A 248 -19.95 9.35 2.09
N VAL A 249 -20.53 10.53 1.92
CA VAL A 249 -19.81 11.80 1.94
C VAL A 249 -19.96 12.38 3.33
N ASP A 250 -18.84 12.44 4.04
CA ASP A 250 -18.78 12.98 5.41
C ASP A 250 -17.88 14.22 5.43
N THR A 251 -18.13 15.10 6.37
CA THR A 251 -17.34 16.35 6.58
C THR A 251 -15.89 16.06 6.96
N SER A 252 -15.65 14.95 7.66
CA SER A 252 -14.31 14.52 8.09
C SER A 252 -13.57 13.81 6.96
N ALA A 253 -14.16 12.76 6.38
CA ALA A 253 -13.62 12.04 5.22
C ALA A 253 -14.72 11.19 4.56
N SER A 254 -14.77 11.19 3.23
CA SER A 254 -15.64 10.27 2.49
C SER A 254 -15.12 8.83 2.59
N TYR A 255 -16.04 7.87 2.61
CA TYR A 255 -15.75 6.45 2.62
C TYR A 255 -16.79 5.65 1.82
N TYR A 256 -16.49 4.38 1.59
CA TYR A 256 -17.40 3.42 0.95
C TYR A 256 -17.78 2.37 1.99
N GLU A 257 -19.07 2.32 2.32
CA GLU A 257 -19.63 1.36 3.26
C GLU A 257 -20.11 0.13 2.50
N LYS A 258 -19.70 -1.06 2.95
CA LYS A 258 -20.15 -2.32 2.38
C LYS A 258 -21.61 -2.57 2.77
N LEU A 259 -22.44 -2.84 1.76
CA LEU A 259 -23.84 -3.21 1.89
C LEU A 259 -24.01 -4.67 2.31
#